data_3b4aa193fc7da5782d4ff13c52932fbe
#
_entry.id   3b4aa193fc7da5782d4ff13c52932fbe
#
_cell.length_a   1.000
_cell.length_b   1.000
_cell.length_c   1.000
_cell.angle_alpha   90.00
_cell.angle_beta   90.00
_cell.angle_gamma   90.00
#
_symmetry.space_group_name_H-M   'P 1'
#
loop_
_entity.id
_entity.type
_entity.pdbx_description
1 polymer ?
#
loop_
_entity_poly.entity_id
_entity_poly.type
_entity_poly.pdbx_seq_one_letter_code
_entity_poly.pdbx_strand_id
1 'polypeptide(L)'
;MAKKITPQELAQTIKYGMPQKFWMDDPVEYRKGTYNYAAVPASIKYVNQPNPRKWQPYEEDWKLPEDWKEIILEGLGERIKKFRSLQLFMDTCVRCGACADKCHFFLGSGDPKNMPVLRAELLRAVYRKDYTTAGKLMGKMAGAQELTFEVLKEWFYYFYQCTQCRRCSVFCPYGIDTAEITLLARELMNLIGVNID
;
A
#
# COMPACT_ATOMS: atom_id res chain seq x y z
N MET A 1 40.18 -9.99 -18.00
CA MET A 1 39.47 -10.82 -17.01
C MET A 1 38.87 -9.91 -15.96
N ALA A 2 37.56 -9.91 -15.77
CA ALA A 2 36.93 -9.11 -14.76
C ALA A 2 37.30 -9.65 -13.37
N LYS A 3 37.80 -8.79 -12.49
CA LYS A 3 38.14 -9.14 -11.10
C LYS A 3 36.88 -9.58 -10.36
N LYS A 4 36.86 -10.81 -9.84
CA LYS A 4 35.76 -11.24 -8.97
C LYS A 4 35.81 -10.45 -7.66
N ILE A 5 34.84 -9.61 -7.44
CA ILE A 5 34.68 -8.83 -6.20
C ILE A 5 34.11 -9.76 -5.14
N THR A 6 34.76 -9.86 -4.00
CA THR A 6 34.26 -10.64 -2.87
C THR A 6 33.10 -9.89 -2.17
N PRO A 7 32.19 -10.59 -1.48
CA PRO A 7 31.12 -9.94 -0.74
C PRO A 7 31.62 -8.89 0.28
N GLN A 8 32.81 -9.09 0.84
CA GLN A 8 33.45 -8.16 1.77
C GLN A 8 33.96 -6.89 1.07
N GLU A 9 34.54 -7.03 -0.14
CA GLU A 9 34.93 -5.87 -0.96
C GLU A 9 33.71 -5.10 -1.45
N LEU A 10 32.61 -5.80 -1.78
CA LEU A 10 31.35 -5.17 -2.15
C LEU A 10 30.75 -4.35 -0.99
N ALA A 11 30.79 -4.88 0.22
CA ALA A 11 30.33 -4.20 1.42
C ALA A 11 31.15 -2.93 1.73
N GLN A 12 32.46 -2.94 1.40
CA GLN A 12 33.34 -1.78 1.56
C GLN A 12 33.15 -0.72 0.48
N THR A 13 32.68 -1.09 -0.72
CA THR A 13 32.43 -0.15 -1.82
C THR A 13 31.08 0.52 -1.76
N ILE A 14 30.13 0.02 -0.98
CA ILE A 14 28.83 0.66 -0.76
C ILE A 14 29.01 1.79 0.25
N LYS A 15 29.66 2.87 -0.17
CA LYS A 15 29.80 4.13 0.59
C LYS A 15 28.51 4.96 0.56
N TYR A 16 27.38 4.41 0.94
CA TYR A 16 26.15 5.18 1.07
C TYR A 16 25.73 5.31 2.53
N GLY A 17 26.63 5.74 3.41
CA GLY A 17 26.27 6.18 4.77
C GLY A 17 25.57 5.13 5.65
N MET A 18 25.40 3.92 5.17
CA MET A 18 24.82 2.83 5.93
C MET A 18 25.89 2.16 6.78
N PRO A 19 25.73 2.12 8.12
CA PRO A 19 26.64 1.36 8.98
C PRO A 19 26.66 -0.11 8.53
N GLN A 20 27.85 -0.72 8.41
CA GLN A 20 27.98 -2.12 8.00
C GLN A 20 27.19 -3.09 8.90
N LYS A 21 26.96 -2.76 10.15
CA LYS A 21 26.20 -3.55 11.12
C LYS A 21 24.68 -3.50 10.92
N PHE A 22 24.19 -2.62 10.05
CA PHE A 22 22.75 -2.44 9.87
C PHE A 22 21.99 -3.73 9.56
N TRP A 23 22.60 -4.61 8.76
CA TRP A 23 21.94 -5.81 8.28
C TRP A 23 21.94 -6.96 9.30
N MET A 24 22.85 -6.94 10.25
CA MET A 24 23.13 -8.12 11.07
C MET A 24 22.96 -7.96 12.58
N ASP A 25 23.33 -6.81 13.16
CA ASP A 25 23.54 -6.78 14.60
C ASP A 25 22.55 -5.92 15.38
N ASP A 26 22.11 -4.76 14.89
CA ASP A 26 21.10 -3.95 15.61
C ASP A 26 20.35 -2.93 14.72
N PRO A 27 19.17 -3.31 14.20
CA PRO A 27 18.31 -2.39 13.44
C PRO A 27 17.86 -1.16 14.25
N VAL A 28 17.84 -1.25 15.56
CA VAL A 28 17.41 -0.17 16.46
C VAL A 28 18.49 0.90 16.58
N GLU A 29 19.77 0.50 16.72
CA GLU A 29 20.91 1.44 16.74
C GLU A 29 21.04 2.18 15.41
N TYR A 30 20.91 1.48 14.29
CA TYR A 30 20.91 2.09 12.98
C TYR A 30 19.86 3.18 12.86
N ARG A 31 18.64 2.90 13.28
CA ARG A 31 17.55 3.85 13.23
C ARG A 31 17.79 5.08 14.11
N LYS A 32 18.37 4.91 15.27
CA LYS A 32 18.73 6.03 16.17
C LYS A 32 19.83 6.89 15.61
N GLY A 33 20.82 6.30 14.91
CA GLY A 33 21.98 7.02 14.40
C GLY A 33 21.80 7.65 13.02
N THR A 34 20.93 7.10 12.18
CA THR A 34 20.89 7.44 10.74
C THR A 34 19.58 8.08 10.31
N TYR A 35 18.48 7.84 11.01
CA TYR A 35 17.19 8.42 10.72
C TYR A 35 16.76 9.44 11.77
N ASN A 36 16.41 10.63 11.32
CA ASN A 36 15.61 11.51 12.14
C ASN A 36 14.20 10.92 12.22
N TYR A 37 13.85 10.32 13.35
CA TYR A 37 12.56 9.67 13.54
C TYR A 37 11.36 10.61 13.35
N ALA A 38 11.57 11.91 13.54
CA ALA A 38 10.53 12.90 13.26
C ALA A 38 10.22 13.05 11.78
N ALA A 39 11.19 12.72 10.91
CA ALA A 39 11.04 12.78 9.46
C ALA A 39 10.66 11.43 8.82
N VAL A 40 10.59 10.34 9.62
CA VAL A 40 10.19 9.03 9.10
C VAL A 40 8.68 9.01 8.88
N PRO A 41 8.19 8.71 7.67
CA PRO A 41 6.76 8.60 7.41
C PRO A 41 6.06 7.67 8.40
N ALA A 42 4.85 8.03 8.78
CA ALA A 42 4.06 7.24 9.74
C ALA A 42 3.97 5.77 9.36
N SER A 43 3.79 5.46 8.07
CA SER A 43 3.74 4.10 7.54
C SER A 43 4.97 3.25 7.89
N ILE A 44 6.18 3.85 7.86
CA ILE A 44 7.41 3.14 8.21
C ILE A 44 7.51 2.89 9.72
N LYS A 45 7.00 3.78 10.53
CA LYS A 45 6.95 3.59 11.99
C LYS A 45 6.08 2.38 12.38
N TYR A 46 5.08 2.07 11.57
CA TYR A 46 4.16 0.95 11.85
C TYR A 46 4.67 -0.42 11.41
N VAL A 47 5.47 -0.49 10.35
CA VAL A 47 5.98 -1.75 9.79
C VAL A 47 6.75 -2.59 10.83
N ASN A 48 7.37 -1.94 11.81
CA ASN A 48 8.20 -2.60 12.82
C ASN A 48 7.52 -2.71 14.20
N GLN A 49 6.22 -2.51 14.29
CA GLN A 49 5.51 -2.62 15.55
C GLN A 49 4.89 -4.00 15.75
N PRO A 50 4.88 -4.53 16.98
CA PRO A 50 4.31 -5.84 17.29
C PRO A 50 2.81 -5.94 16.97
N ASN A 51 2.13 -4.80 16.92
CA ASN A 51 0.72 -4.72 16.56
C ASN A 51 0.50 -3.60 15.54
N PRO A 52 0.75 -3.88 14.23
CA PRO A 52 0.63 -2.89 13.18
C PRO A 52 -0.80 -2.33 12.99
N ARG A 53 -1.80 -2.93 13.61
CA ARG A 53 -3.20 -2.49 13.50
C ARG A 53 -3.59 -1.43 14.52
N LYS A 54 -2.74 -1.12 15.49
CA LYS A 54 -3.00 0.01 16.38
C LYS A 54 -2.67 1.30 15.63
N TRP A 55 -3.71 1.99 15.25
CA TRP A 55 -3.61 3.33 14.72
C TRP A 55 -3.01 4.26 15.75
N GLN A 56 -2.13 5.09 15.26
CA GLN A 56 -1.42 6.04 16.09
C GLN A 56 -2.04 7.43 15.92
N PRO A 57 -1.71 8.39 16.79
CA PRO A 57 -2.36 9.71 16.87
C PRO A 57 -2.30 10.58 15.60
N TYR A 58 -1.70 10.12 14.51
CA TYR A 58 -1.74 10.86 13.24
C TYR A 58 -3.13 11.05 12.66
N GLU A 59 -4.10 10.23 13.06
CA GLU A 59 -5.48 10.36 12.65
C GLU A 59 -6.13 11.61 13.25
N GLU A 60 -5.64 12.05 14.42
CA GLU A 60 -6.12 13.24 15.10
C GLU A 60 -5.73 14.52 14.34
N ASP A 61 -4.68 14.43 13.49
CA ASP A 61 -4.22 15.55 12.68
C ASP A 61 -4.97 15.69 11.35
N TRP A 62 -5.81 14.73 11.00
CA TRP A 62 -6.55 14.75 9.73
C TRP A 62 -7.71 15.73 9.77
N LYS A 63 -7.56 16.83 9.07
CA LYS A 63 -8.62 17.81 8.85
C LYS A 63 -9.39 17.45 7.58
N LEU A 64 -10.29 16.48 7.70
CA LEU A 64 -11.11 16.04 6.57
C LEU A 64 -12.19 17.08 6.26
N PRO A 65 -12.48 17.34 4.96
CA PRO A 65 -13.68 18.06 4.54
C PRO A 65 -14.95 17.33 5.02
N GLU A 66 -16.06 18.03 5.20
CA GLU A 66 -17.32 17.40 5.58
C GLU A 66 -17.82 16.39 4.54
N ASP A 67 -17.57 16.68 3.26
CA ASP A 67 -17.95 15.91 2.08
C ASP A 67 -16.85 14.95 1.58
N TRP A 68 -15.87 14.61 2.43
CA TRP A 68 -14.71 13.80 2.04
C TRP A 68 -15.05 12.47 1.35
N LYS A 69 -16.16 11.83 1.72
CA LYS A 69 -16.63 10.58 1.10
C LYS A 69 -17.05 10.80 -0.35
N GLU A 70 -17.80 11.85 -0.58
CA GLU A 70 -18.29 12.22 -1.90
C GLU A 70 -17.14 12.58 -2.82
N ILE A 71 -16.17 13.36 -2.33
CA ILE A 71 -14.94 13.70 -3.08
C ILE A 71 -14.18 12.45 -3.52
N ILE A 72 -13.99 11.47 -2.62
CA ILE A 72 -13.30 10.21 -2.95
C ILE A 72 -14.10 9.40 -3.98
N LEU A 73 -15.40 9.25 -3.78
CA LEU A 73 -16.24 8.46 -4.68
C LEU A 73 -16.33 9.12 -6.06
N GLU A 74 -16.52 10.42 -6.13
CA GLU A 74 -16.56 11.16 -7.39
C GLU A 74 -15.22 11.06 -8.13
N GLY A 75 -14.10 11.27 -7.42
CA GLY A 75 -12.76 11.09 -7.96
C GLY A 75 -12.50 9.68 -8.48
N LEU A 76 -12.96 8.64 -7.77
CA LEU A 76 -12.89 7.25 -8.22
C LEU A 76 -13.67 7.06 -9.52
N GLY A 77 -14.89 7.58 -9.60
CA GLY A 77 -15.74 7.51 -10.80
C GLY A 77 -15.12 8.19 -12.00
N GLU A 78 -14.55 9.37 -11.82
CA GLU A 78 -13.85 10.10 -12.88
C GLU A 78 -12.65 9.33 -13.43
N ARG A 79 -11.83 8.74 -12.53
CA ARG A 79 -10.65 7.96 -12.93
C ARG A 79 -11.02 6.69 -13.68
N ILE A 80 -12.05 5.98 -13.24
CA ILE A 80 -12.55 4.78 -13.92
C ILE A 80 -13.10 5.11 -15.31
N LYS A 81 -13.82 6.22 -15.44
CA LYS A 81 -14.32 6.69 -16.75
C LYS A 81 -13.18 7.09 -17.69
N LYS A 82 -12.13 7.73 -17.15
CA LYS A 82 -11.00 8.21 -17.93
C LYS A 82 -10.06 7.08 -18.34
N PHE A 83 -9.82 6.11 -17.47
CA PHE A 83 -8.87 5.01 -17.67
C PHE A 83 -9.57 3.67 -17.62
N ARG A 84 -9.90 3.11 -18.77
CA ARG A 84 -10.58 1.81 -18.90
C ARG A 84 -9.76 0.64 -18.30
N SER A 85 -8.42 0.76 -18.27
CA SER A 85 -7.53 -0.20 -17.62
C SER A 85 -7.85 -0.36 -16.13
N LEU A 86 -8.14 0.74 -15.44
CA LEU A 86 -8.47 0.71 -14.01
C LEU A 86 -9.76 -0.10 -13.77
N GLN A 87 -10.79 0.10 -14.58
CA GLN A 87 -12.01 -0.70 -14.48
C GLN A 87 -11.72 -2.18 -14.69
N LEU A 88 -10.94 -2.51 -15.74
CA LEU A 88 -10.53 -3.88 -16.00
C LEU A 88 -9.79 -4.50 -14.79
N PHE A 89 -8.85 -3.77 -14.21
CA PHE A 89 -8.10 -4.24 -13.05
C PHE A 89 -8.97 -4.43 -11.80
N MET A 90 -10.03 -3.63 -11.66
CA MET A 90 -11.00 -3.79 -10.57
C MET A 90 -11.87 -5.04 -10.75
N ASP A 91 -12.31 -5.33 -11.98
CA ASP A 91 -13.30 -6.36 -12.26
C ASP A 91 -12.68 -7.75 -12.51
N THR A 92 -11.47 -7.80 -13.12
CA THR A 92 -10.90 -9.09 -13.62
C THR A 92 -10.24 -9.93 -12.55
N CYS A 93 -9.94 -9.39 -11.36
CA CYS A 93 -9.18 -10.09 -10.33
C CYS A 93 -9.95 -11.28 -9.75
N VAL A 94 -9.49 -12.50 -10.04
CA VAL A 94 -10.05 -13.75 -9.51
C VAL A 94 -9.47 -14.18 -8.15
N ARG A 95 -8.65 -13.34 -7.52
CA ARG A 95 -8.02 -13.59 -6.21
C ARG A 95 -7.19 -14.88 -6.16
N CYS A 96 -6.53 -15.25 -7.26
CA CYS A 96 -5.73 -16.49 -7.35
C CYS A 96 -4.50 -16.52 -6.42
N GLY A 97 -4.08 -15.38 -5.87
CA GLY A 97 -2.95 -15.30 -4.94
C GLY A 97 -1.56 -15.33 -5.57
N ALA A 98 -1.41 -15.46 -6.91
CA ALA A 98 -0.10 -15.53 -7.59
C ALA A 98 0.83 -14.34 -7.32
N CYS A 99 0.29 -13.21 -6.87
CA CYS A 99 1.05 -12.02 -6.50
C CYS A 99 1.51 -12.02 -5.02
N ALA A 100 1.02 -12.93 -4.17
CA ALA A 100 1.22 -12.86 -2.72
C ALA A 100 2.70 -13.04 -2.34
N ASP A 101 3.32 -14.12 -2.78
CA ASP A 101 4.72 -14.47 -2.49
C ASP A 101 5.74 -13.57 -3.21
N LYS A 102 5.28 -12.63 -4.03
CA LYS A 102 6.12 -11.65 -4.73
C LYS A 102 6.26 -10.33 -3.96
N CYS A 103 5.43 -10.11 -2.95
CA CYS A 103 5.44 -8.88 -2.17
C CYS A 103 6.37 -8.98 -0.97
N HIS A 104 7.46 -8.20 -0.98
CA HIS A 104 8.40 -8.17 0.13
C HIS A 104 7.79 -7.62 1.44
N PHE A 105 6.80 -6.72 1.35
CA PHE A 105 6.07 -6.26 2.54
C PHE A 105 5.23 -7.36 3.17
N PHE A 106 4.57 -8.17 2.36
CA PHE A 106 3.83 -9.32 2.88
C PHE A 106 4.78 -10.35 3.50
N LEU A 107 5.86 -10.68 2.81
CA LEU A 107 6.86 -11.64 3.32
C LEU A 107 7.53 -11.16 4.62
N GLY A 108 7.79 -9.85 4.73
CA GLY A 108 8.44 -9.28 5.91
C GLY A 108 7.50 -9.05 7.10
N SER A 109 6.24 -8.72 6.84
CA SER A 109 5.27 -8.41 7.91
C SER A 109 4.43 -9.61 8.35
N GLY A 110 4.24 -10.60 7.48
CA GLY A 110 3.29 -11.69 7.69
C GLY A 110 1.81 -11.24 7.73
N ASP A 111 1.52 -9.95 7.51
CA ASP A 111 0.15 -9.44 7.54
C ASP A 111 -0.55 -9.73 6.22
N PRO A 112 -1.65 -10.53 6.22
CA PRO A 112 -2.39 -10.86 5.01
C PRO A 112 -2.86 -9.64 4.20
N LYS A 113 -3.19 -8.52 4.83
CA LYS A 113 -3.60 -7.30 4.14
C LYS A 113 -2.47 -6.63 3.34
N ASN A 114 -1.22 -7.01 3.60
CA ASN A 114 -0.07 -6.62 2.77
C ASN A 114 0.09 -7.46 1.50
N MET A 115 -0.65 -8.56 1.35
CA MET A 115 -0.73 -9.23 0.03
C MET A 115 -1.27 -8.25 -1.01
N PRO A 116 -0.65 -8.17 -2.19
CA PRO A 116 -1.13 -7.24 -3.23
C PRO A 116 -2.60 -7.42 -3.58
N VAL A 117 -3.08 -8.65 -3.63
CA VAL A 117 -4.49 -8.96 -3.91
C VAL A 117 -5.43 -8.44 -2.82
N LEU A 118 -5.08 -8.60 -1.53
CA LEU A 118 -5.92 -8.16 -0.42
C LEU A 118 -5.80 -6.65 -0.20
N ARG A 119 -4.63 -6.07 -0.42
CA ARG A 119 -4.46 -4.61 -0.43
C ARG A 119 -5.34 -3.96 -1.49
N ALA A 120 -5.33 -4.45 -2.73
CA ALA A 120 -6.20 -3.96 -3.79
C ALA A 120 -7.69 -4.20 -3.49
N GLU A 121 -8.00 -5.23 -2.71
CA GLU A 121 -9.37 -5.53 -2.29
C GLU A 121 -9.97 -4.44 -1.40
N LEU A 122 -9.15 -3.73 -0.63
CA LEU A 122 -9.63 -2.59 0.17
C LEU A 122 -10.29 -1.51 -0.70
N LEU A 123 -9.70 -1.20 -1.86
CA LEU A 123 -10.31 -0.27 -2.81
C LEU A 123 -11.45 -0.92 -3.60
N ARG A 124 -11.28 -2.19 -4.03
CA ARG A 124 -12.31 -2.91 -4.80
C ARG A 124 -13.60 -3.09 -4.03
N ALA A 125 -13.54 -3.26 -2.72
CA ALA A 125 -14.74 -3.41 -1.89
C ALA A 125 -15.61 -2.15 -1.92
N VAL A 126 -14.99 -0.97 -1.85
CA VAL A 126 -15.67 0.32 -2.01
C VAL A 126 -16.15 0.51 -3.44
N TYR A 127 -15.31 0.23 -4.43
CA TYR A 127 -15.72 0.27 -5.84
C TYR A 127 -16.96 -0.59 -6.12
N ARG A 128 -17.01 -1.82 -5.60
CA ARG A 128 -18.20 -2.66 -5.79
C ARG A 128 -19.45 -2.05 -5.21
N LYS A 129 -19.35 -1.43 -4.04
CA LYS A 129 -20.51 -0.81 -3.38
C LYS A 129 -21.18 0.24 -4.23
N ASP A 130 -20.39 1.12 -4.85
CA ASP A 130 -20.90 2.32 -5.50
C ASP A 130 -20.99 2.21 -7.03
N TYR A 131 -20.19 1.32 -7.64
CA TYR A 131 -20.05 1.26 -9.10
C TYR A 131 -20.52 -0.03 -9.74
N THR A 132 -20.85 -1.09 -8.97
CA THR A 132 -21.36 -2.33 -9.55
C THR A 132 -22.80 -2.60 -9.13
N THR A 133 -23.59 -3.16 -10.05
CA THR A 133 -24.98 -3.56 -9.77
C THR A 133 -25.07 -4.64 -8.70
N ALA A 134 -24.18 -5.63 -8.77
CA ALA A 134 -24.11 -6.70 -7.79
C ALA A 134 -23.78 -6.17 -6.38
N GLY A 135 -22.83 -5.24 -6.27
CA GLY A 135 -22.46 -4.65 -5.00
C GLY A 135 -23.58 -3.80 -4.38
N LYS A 136 -24.33 -3.06 -5.23
CA LYS A 136 -25.50 -2.29 -4.78
C LYS A 136 -26.64 -3.17 -4.28
N LEU A 137 -26.90 -4.28 -4.96
CA LEU A 137 -28.02 -5.18 -4.65
C LEU A 137 -27.70 -6.14 -3.49
N MET A 138 -26.54 -6.79 -3.56
CA MET A 138 -26.15 -7.87 -2.64
C MET A 138 -25.27 -7.38 -1.48
N GLY A 139 -24.72 -6.16 -1.55
CA GLY A 139 -23.91 -5.57 -0.49
C GLY A 139 -22.73 -6.46 -0.07
N LYS A 140 -22.66 -6.77 1.23
CA LYS A 140 -21.58 -7.58 1.81
C LYS A 140 -21.43 -8.98 1.17
N MET A 141 -22.50 -9.59 0.66
CA MET A 141 -22.44 -10.87 -0.02
C MET A 141 -21.65 -10.80 -1.33
N ALA A 142 -21.69 -9.66 -2.02
CA ALA A 142 -20.85 -9.38 -3.18
C ALA A 142 -19.45 -8.88 -2.82
N GLY A 143 -19.08 -8.85 -1.54
CA GLY A 143 -17.84 -8.28 -1.04
C GLY A 143 -17.78 -6.75 -1.15
N ALA A 144 -18.93 -6.09 -1.16
CA ALA A 144 -19.02 -4.64 -1.16
C ALA A 144 -18.91 -4.09 0.26
N GLN A 145 -18.20 -2.98 0.41
CA GLN A 145 -17.98 -2.30 1.69
C GLN A 145 -18.23 -0.80 1.54
N GLU A 146 -18.89 -0.22 2.51
CA GLU A 146 -19.07 1.22 2.57
C GLU A 146 -17.76 1.93 2.95
N LEU A 147 -17.52 3.09 2.33
CA LEU A 147 -16.39 3.94 2.69
C LEU A 147 -16.66 4.61 4.04
N THR A 148 -16.01 4.11 5.09
CA THR A 148 -16.06 4.65 6.44
C THR A 148 -14.71 5.23 6.83
N PHE A 149 -14.66 5.99 7.92
CA PHE A 149 -13.41 6.54 8.44
C PHE A 149 -12.40 5.43 8.79
N GLU A 150 -12.87 4.29 9.33
CA GLU A 150 -12.00 3.14 9.60
C GLU A 150 -11.42 2.52 8.33
N VAL A 151 -12.21 2.49 7.24
CA VAL A 151 -11.72 2.03 5.93
C VAL A 151 -10.68 2.99 5.38
N LEU A 152 -10.87 4.30 5.54
CA LEU A 152 -9.89 5.30 5.12
C LEU A 152 -8.56 5.15 5.88
N LYS A 153 -8.59 4.88 7.18
CA LYS A 153 -7.42 4.58 7.99
C LYS A 153 -6.69 3.33 7.48
N GLU A 154 -7.44 2.26 7.18
CA GLU A 154 -6.85 1.05 6.60
C GLU A 154 -6.21 1.35 5.25
N TRP A 155 -6.85 2.17 4.39
CA TRP A 155 -6.27 2.60 3.13
C TRP A 155 -4.94 3.32 3.34
N PHE A 156 -4.92 4.31 4.21
CA PHE A 156 -3.71 5.04 4.54
C PHE A 156 -2.59 4.10 4.98
N TYR A 157 -2.87 3.22 5.93
CA TYR A 157 -1.90 2.28 6.46
C TYR A 157 -1.34 1.33 5.39
N TYR A 158 -2.21 0.66 4.64
CA TYR A 158 -1.76 -0.40 3.73
C TYR A 158 -1.30 0.10 2.36
N PHE A 159 -1.90 1.13 1.82
CA PHE A 159 -1.50 1.63 0.51
C PHE A 159 -0.17 2.36 0.56
N TYR A 160 0.13 3.10 1.63
CA TYR A 160 1.43 3.77 1.76
C TYR A 160 2.59 2.85 2.09
N GLN A 161 2.36 1.62 2.54
CA GLN A 161 3.41 0.61 2.68
C GLN A 161 3.91 0.05 1.34
N CYS A 162 3.17 0.21 0.26
CA CYS A 162 3.57 -0.28 -1.05
C CYS A 162 4.69 0.57 -1.65
N THR A 163 5.82 -0.04 -2.00
CA THR A 163 6.96 0.63 -2.66
C THR A 163 6.81 0.78 -4.17
N GLN A 164 5.67 0.41 -4.75
CA GLN A 164 5.42 0.49 -6.19
C GLN A 164 6.41 -0.30 -7.07
N CYS A 165 7.00 -1.35 -6.53
CA CYS A 165 8.01 -2.17 -7.25
C CYS A 165 7.45 -3.01 -8.40
N ARG A 166 6.12 -3.08 -8.58
CA ARG A 166 5.38 -3.78 -9.65
C ARG A 166 5.64 -5.28 -9.80
N ARG A 167 6.32 -5.93 -8.86
CA ARG A 167 6.50 -7.39 -8.91
C ARG A 167 5.16 -8.12 -8.97
N CYS A 168 4.16 -7.67 -8.21
CA CYS A 168 2.82 -8.24 -8.24
C CYS A 168 2.15 -8.17 -9.63
N SER A 169 2.42 -7.13 -10.39
CA SER A 169 1.89 -6.94 -11.74
C SER A 169 2.57 -7.86 -12.75
N VAL A 170 3.89 -7.99 -12.66
CA VAL A 170 4.68 -8.86 -13.58
C VAL A 170 4.27 -10.33 -13.44
N PHE A 171 3.98 -10.79 -12.23
CA PHE A 171 3.60 -12.19 -11.97
C PHE A 171 2.09 -12.43 -12.01
N CYS A 172 1.29 -11.42 -12.36
CA CYS A 172 -0.15 -11.60 -12.48
C CYS A 172 -0.51 -12.31 -13.79
N PRO A 173 -1.13 -13.51 -13.76
CA PRO A 173 -1.50 -14.23 -14.98
C PRO A 173 -2.58 -13.51 -15.80
N TYR A 174 -3.29 -12.55 -15.18
CA TYR A 174 -4.34 -11.76 -15.83
C TYR A 174 -3.88 -10.35 -16.21
N GLY A 175 -2.59 -10.03 -16.07
CA GLY A 175 -2.03 -8.74 -16.44
C GLY A 175 -2.52 -7.55 -15.60
N ILE A 176 -2.99 -7.80 -14.38
CA ILE A 176 -3.52 -6.73 -13.50
C ILE A 176 -2.37 -5.97 -12.88
N ASP A 177 -2.32 -4.65 -13.07
CA ASP A 177 -1.39 -3.78 -12.36
C ASP A 177 -1.95 -3.36 -10.99
N THR A 178 -1.62 -4.17 -9.97
CA THR A 178 -2.00 -3.88 -8.58
C THR A 178 -1.31 -2.62 -8.04
N ALA A 179 -0.15 -2.26 -8.57
CA ALA A 179 0.54 -1.03 -8.19
C ALA A 179 -0.24 0.20 -8.67
N GLU A 180 -0.85 0.15 -9.85
CA GLU A 180 -1.71 1.22 -10.37
C GLU A 180 -2.96 1.40 -9.49
N ILE A 181 -3.57 0.31 -9.03
CA ILE A 181 -4.68 0.38 -8.06
C ILE A 181 -4.23 1.07 -6.75
N THR A 182 -3.02 0.78 -6.30
CA THR A 182 -2.46 1.42 -5.10
C THR A 182 -2.19 2.91 -5.32
N LEU A 183 -1.70 3.30 -6.50
CA LEU A 183 -1.52 4.71 -6.86
C LEU A 183 -2.85 5.46 -6.90
N LEU A 184 -3.86 4.85 -7.50
CA LEU A 184 -5.22 5.41 -7.51
C LEU A 184 -5.73 5.67 -6.10
N ALA A 185 -5.59 4.71 -5.19
CA ALA A 185 -6.02 4.88 -3.81
C ALA A 185 -5.28 6.03 -3.09
N ARG A 186 -3.97 6.18 -3.33
CA ARG A 186 -3.20 7.31 -2.81
C ARG A 186 -3.65 8.64 -3.40
N GLU A 187 -3.91 8.67 -4.69
CA GLU A 187 -4.43 9.85 -5.37
C GLU A 187 -5.77 10.28 -4.76
N LEU A 188 -6.68 9.35 -4.54
CA LEU A 188 -7.97 9.63 -3.90
C LEU A 188 -7.82 10.17 -2.47
N MET A 189 -6.88 9.63 -1.69
CA MET A 189 -6.57 10.16 -0.37
C MET A 189 -5.97 11.56 -0.44
N ASN A 190 -5.12 11.85 -1.43
CA ASN A 190 -4.56 13.19 -1.63
C ASN A 190 -5.64 14.24 -1.94
N LEU A 191 -6.75 13.87 -2.62
CA LEU A 191 -7.86 14.81 -2.89
C LEU A 191 -8.47 15.38 -1.61
N ILE A 192 -8.42 14.64 -0.53
CA ILE A 192 -8.94 15.05 0.79
C ILE A 192 -7.86 15.49 1.77
N GLY A 193 -6.60 15.64 1.30
CA GLY A 193 -5.48 16.07 2.11
C GLY A 193 -4.85 14.99 3.00
N VAL A 194 -5.21 13.72 2.82
CA VAL A 194 -4.61 12.59 3.54
C VAL A 194 -3.43 12.06 2.75
N ASN A 195 -2.22 12.45 3.14
CA ASN A 195 -0.98 12.04 2.49
C ASN A 195 0.15 11.81 3.50
N ILE A 196 1.30 11.36 3.00
CA ILE A 196 2.57 11.31 3.73
C ILE A 196 3.40 12.49 3.25
N ASP A 197 3.65 13.43 4.14
CA ASP A 197 4.56 14.57 3.91
C ASP A 197 6.03 14.13 3.98
#